data_b652c538ab75522ab9f7ccb21de811cb
#
_entry.id   b652c538ab75522ab9f7ccb21de811cb
#
_cell.length_a   1.000
_cell.length_b   1.000
_cell.length_c   1.000
_cell.angle_alpha   90.00
_cell.angle_beta   90.00
_cell.angle_gamma   90.00
#
_symmetry.space_group_name_H-M   'P 1'
#
loop_
_entity.id
_entity.type
_entity.pdbx_description
1 polymer ?
#
loop_
_entity_poly.entity_id
_entity_poly.type
_entity_poly.pdbx_seq_one_letter_code
_entity_poly.pdbx_strand_id
1 'polypeptide(L)'
;PHIDELASKGINYHRAHNQHVVCMPARATIMTGQHVSSHGVWMNGVSMPENTPTIAHWLKDHGYNTALLGKAHFEPWLGRPEDFFENRMALENNNGPHRGFDRMELANHFFEGHSHYDRWMESEHKLEKSKFYPMVTEKGQNTIGAGDTQAPQVWPTDVPRALYHTDWVADRTLNWLEEQQEDTPWFCWMSFPDPHHPWDP
;
A
#
# COMPACT_ATOMS: atom_id res chain seq x y z
N PRO A 1 -20.84 6.55 7.48
CA PRO A 1 -21.15 7.90 7.93
C PRO A 1 -20.20 8.95 7.34
N HIS A 2 -18.86 8.83 7.53
CA HIS A 2 -17.92 9.84 7.03
C HIS A 2 -17.79 9.85 5.50
N ILE A 3 -17.76 8.68 4.85
CA ILE A 3 -17.75 8.56 3.39
C ILE A 3 -19.07 9.09 2.80
N ASP A 4 -20.21 8.82 3.45
CA ASP A 4 -21.51 9.34 3.01
C ASP A 4 -21.58 10.87 3.15
N GLU A 5 -20.98 11.41 4.22
CA GLU A 5 -20.86 12.85 4.41
C GLU A 5 -20.03 13.49 3.30
N LEU A 6 -18.86 12.90 2.97
CA LEU A 6 -18.04 13.36 1.87
C LEU A 6 -18.80 13.31 0.53
N ALA A 7 -19.49 12.20 0.27
CA ALA A 7 -20.29 12.03 -0.94
C ALA A 7 -21.43 13.08 -1.05
N SER A 8 -22.05 13.45 0.08
CA SER A 8 -23.11 14.46 0.11
C SER A 8 -22.63 15.89 -0.20
N LYS A 9 -21.33 16.15 0.01
CA LYS A 9 -20.68 17.45 -0.22
C LYS A 9 -19.96 17.54 -1.58
N GLY A 10 -19.87 16.42 -2.30
CA GLY A 10 -19.11 16.30 -3.53
C GLY A 10 -19.88 15.61 -4.64
N ILE A 11 -19.14 14.97 -5.55
CA ILE A 11 -19.70 14.21 -6.67
C ILE A 11 -19.49 12.72 -6.41
N ASN A 12 -20.57 11.95 -6.41
CA ASN A 12 -20.53 10.50 -6.28
C ASN A 12 -20.74 9.83 -7.65
N TYR A 13 -19.69 9.19 -8.16
CA TYR A 13 -19.73 8.48 -9.45
C TYR A 13 -20.23 7.06 -9.26
N HIS A 14 -21.51 6.81 -9.55
CA HIS A 14 -22.14 5.48 -9.42
C HIS A 14 -21.65 4.43 -10.42
N ARG A 15 -20.93 4.83 -11.46
CA ARG A 15 -20.39 3.95 -12.51
C ARG A 15 -18.89 4.17 -12.73
N ALA A 16 -18.15 4.30 -11.64
CA ALA A 16 -16.69 4.31 -11.71
C ALA A 16 -16.19 2.87 -11.87
N HIS A 17 -15.37 2.64 -12.89
CA HIS A 17 -14.81 1.33 -13.20
C HIS A 17 -13.28 1.37 -13.14
N ASN A 18 -12.71 0.40 -12.44
CA ASN A 18 -11.27 0.17 -12.49
C ASN A 18 -10.90 -0.46 -13.84
N GLN A 19 -9.76 -0.07 -14.38
CA GLN A 19 -9.32 -0.53 -15.70
C GLN A 19 -8.67 -1.91 -15.69
N HIS A 20 -8.40 -2.46 -14.51
CA HIS A 20 -7.85 -3.81 -14.35
C HIS A 20 -8.25 -4.43 -13.02
N VAL A 21 -8.38 -5.75 -13.00
CA VAL A 21 -8.79 -6.53 -11.82
C VAL A 21 -7.64 -6.89 -10.88
N VAL A 22 -6.39 -6.62 -11.28
CA VAL A 22 -5.18 -6.99 -10.54
C VAL A 22 -4.44 -5.74 -10.06
N CYS A 23 -3.75 -5.84 -8.93
CA CYS A 23 -3.23 -4.70 -8.17
C CYS A 23 -2.29 -3.79 -8.95
N MET A 24 -1.17 -4.30 -9.47
CA MET A 24 -0.15 -3.45 -10.09
C MET A 24 -0.68 -2.71 -11.33
N PRO A 25 -1.36 -3.35 -12.29
CA PRO A 25 -1.98 -2.67 -13.41
C PRO A 25 -3.00 -1.60 -13.00
N ALA A 26 -3.87 -1.92 -12.03
CA ALA A 26 -4.88 -1.00 -11.53
C ALA A 26 -4.25 0.24 -10.89
N ARG A 27 -3.23 0.04 -10.06
CA ARG A 27 -2.52 1.12 -9.37
C ARG A 27 -1.73 1.99 -10.33
N ALA A 28 -1.07 1.39 -11.32
CA ALA A 28 -0.42 2.12 -12.41
C ALA A 28 -1.43 2.98 -13.18
N THR A 29 -2.61 2.43 -13.51
CA THR A 29 -3.69 3.20 -14.16
C THR A 29 -4.14 4.38 -13.32
N ILE A 30 -4.37 4.20 -12.02
CA ILE A 30 -4.80 5.27 -11.11
C ILE A 30 -3.77 6.41 -11.10
N MET A 31 -2.48 6.09 -11.04
CA MET A 31 -1.43 7.09 -10.92
C MET A 31 -1.09 7.78 -12.23
N THR A 32 -1.20 7.07 -13.35
CA THR A 32 -0.82 7.61 -14.67
C THR A 32 -1.99 8.21 -15.45
N GLY A 33 -3.22 7.85 -15.10
CA GLY A 33 -4.43 8.16 -15.89
C GLY A 33 -4.46 7.45 -17.25
N GLN A 34 -3.62 6.44 -17.47
CA GLN A 34 -3.49 5.72 -18.74
C GLN A 34 -4.10 4.34 -18.66
N HIS A 35 -4.53 3.82 -19.80
CA HIS A 35 -4.92 2.42 -19.92
C HIS A 35 -3.71 1.49 -19.85
N VAL A 36 -3.94 0.24 -19.47
CA VAL A 36 -2.92 -0.82 -19.36
C VAL A 36 -2.08 -0.96 -20.61
N SER A 37 -2.70 -0.87 -21.78
CA SER A 37 -2.00 -0.91 -23.09
C SER A 37 -1.01 0.25 -23.30
N SER A 38 -1.18 1.35 -22.60
CA SER A 38 -0.33 2.55 -22.73
C SER A 38 0.80 2.56 -21.71
N HIS A 39 0.51 2.30 -20.42
CA HIS A 39 1.57 2.28 -19.42
C HIS A 39 2.33 0.95 -19.33
N GLY A 40 1.87 -0.12 -19.99
CA GLY A 40 2.58 -1.38 -20.16
C GLY A 40 2.64 -2.30 -18.93
N VAL A 41 2.07 -1.91 -17.79
CA VAL A 41 1.96 -2.77 -16.61
C VAL A 41 0.69 -3.61 -16.76
N TRP A 42 0.82 -4.81 -17.32
CA TRP A 42 -0.32 -5.63 -17.72
C TRP A 42 -0.63 -6.79 -16.75
N MET A 43 0.26 -7.04 -15.78
CA MET A 43 0.05 -8.05 -14.73
C MET A 43 0.89 -7.72 -13.49
N ASN A 44 0.61 -8.39 -12.37
CA ASN A 44 1.53 -8.39 -11.23
C ASN A 44 2.86 -9.05 -11.64
N GLY A 45 3.97 -8.47 -11.22
CA GLY A 45 5.31 -8.89 -11.65
C GLY A 45 5.93 -8.03 -12.76
N VAL A 46 5.14 -7.16 -13.39
CA VAL A 46 5.64 -6.19 -14.38
C VAL A 46 5.77 -4.83 -13.71
N SER A 47 7.00 -4.41 -13.40
CA SER A 47 7.27 -3.12 -12.77
C SER A 47 6.82 -1.95 -13.64
N MET A 48 6.22 -0.94 -13.03
CA MET A 48 6.01 0.35 -13.68
C MET A 48 7.38 1.02 -13.87
N PRO A 49 7.76 1.47 -15.08
CA PRO A 49 9.02 2.16 -15.28
C PRO A 49 9.17 3.34 -14.29
N GLU A 50 10.39 3.53 -13.77
CA GLU A 50 10.63 4.51 -12.71
C GLU A 50 10.33 5.95 -13.15
N ASN A 51 10.61 6.26 -14.39
CA ASN A 51 10.40 7.58 -14.99
C ASN A 51 8.99 7.79 -15.55
N THR A 52 8.05 6.87 -15.29
CA THR A 52 6.67 7.03 -15.75
C THR A 52 6.03 8.25 -15.09
N PRO A 53 5.54 9.24 -15.85
CA PRO A 53 4.84 10.37 -15.26
C PRO A 53 3.58 9.95 -14.50
N THR A 54 3.41 10.48 -13.31
CA THR A 54 2.25 10.22 -12.45
C THR A 54 1.59 11.52 -12.03
N ILE A 55 0.37 11.45 -11.52
CA ILE A 55 -0.31 12.61 -10.94
C ILE A 55 0.50 13.23 -9.79
N ALA A 56 1.26 12.41 -9.04
CA ALA A 56 2.10 12.89 -7.96
C ALA A 56 3.25 13.77 -8.49
N HIS A 57 3.89 13.42 -9.60
CA HIS A 57 4.89 14.28 -10.24
C HIS A 57 4.28 15.61 -10.64
N TRP A 58 3.13 15.57 -11.33
CA TRP A 58 2.48 16.78 -11.78
C TRP A 58 2.09 17.71 -10.63
N LEU A 59 1.53 17.17 -9.55
CA LEU A 59 1.17 17.95 -8.37
C LEU A 59 2.39 18.52 -7.66
N LYS A 60 3.45 17.73 -7.51
CA LYS A 60 4.73 18.19 -6.96
C LYS A 60 5.30 19.37 -7.74
N ASP A 61 5.31 19.29 -9.07
CA ASP A 61 5.78 20.36 -9.95
C ASP A 61 4.92 21.63 -9.85
N HIS A 62 3.70 21.51 -9.30
CA HIS A 62 2.79 22.63 -9.03
C HIS A 62 2.76 23.04 -7.54
N GLY A 63 3.76 22.66 -6.78
CA GLY A 63 3.96 23.14 -5.41
C GLY A 63 3.17 22.39 -4.34
N TYR A 64 2.68 21.19 -4.64
CA TYR A 64 2.04 20.35 -3.64
C TYR A 64 3.08 19.53 -2.88
N ASN A 65 2.91 19.41 -1.56
CA ASN A 65 3.56 18.37 -0.77
C ASN A 65 2.88 17.03 -1.08
N THR A 66 3.68 15.99 -1.34
CA THR A 66 3.13 14.73 -1.84
C THR A 66 3.54 13.55 -0.98
N ALA A 67 2.59 12.71 -0.58
CA ALA A 67 2.86 11.49 0.19
C ALA A 67 2.07 10.28 -0.30
N LEU A 68 2.71 9.11 -0.20
CA LEU A 68 2.07 7.81 -0.29
C LEU A 68 2.32 7.06 1.02
N LEU A 69 1.25 6.74 1.73
CA LEU A 69 1.30 6.07 3.02
C LEU A 69 0.50 4.77 2.93
N GLY A 70 1.21 3.65 3.03
CA GLY A 70 0.65 2.32 2.86
C GLY A 70 1.11 1.61 1.59
N LYS A 71 0.20 0.95 0.88
CA LYS A 71 0.54 0.10 -0.27
C LYS A 71 0.85 0.91 -1.52
N ALA A 72 2.08 0.83 -2.02
CA ALA A 72 2.48 1.34 -3.34
C ALA A 72 2.23 0.29 -4.44
N HIS A 73 3.00 -0.77 -4.46
CA HIS A 73 2.90 -1.90 -5.39
C HIS A 73 3.00 -1.47 -6.86
N PHE A 74 3.92 -0.58 -7.18
CA PHE A 74 4.33 -0.25 -8.55
C PHE A 74 5.42 -1.17 -9.06
N GLU A 75 6.06 -1.90 -8.13
CA GLU A 75 7.04 -2.93 -8.37
C GLU A 75 6.62 -4.23 -7.71
N PRO A 76 7.10 -5.39 -8.21
CA PRO A 76 6.95 -6.65 -7.50
C PRO A 76 7.60 -6.56 -6.12
N TRP A 77 6.99 -7.20 -5.14
CA TRP A 77 7.56 -7.28 -3.78
C TRP A 77 8.05 -8.71 -3.46
N LEU A 78 7.70 -9.70 -4.31
CA LEU A 78 8.19 -11.07 -4.23
C LEU A 78 9.55 -11.19 -4.90
N GLY A 79 10.46 -11.88 -4.26
CA GLY A 79 11.83 -12.08 -4.72
C GLY A 79 12.83 -11.69 -3.65
N ARG A 80 14.06 -11.41 -4.03
CA ARG A 80 15.02 -10.88 -3.08
C ARG A 80 14.68 -9.44 -2.76
N PRO A 81 14.72 -9.02 -1.48
CA PRO A 81 14.34 -7.65 -1.09
C PRO A 81 15.05 -6.56 -1.88
N GLU A 82 16.31 -6.80 -2.22
CA GLU A 82 17.16 -5.85 -2.94
C GLU A 82 16.86 -5.71 -4.44
N ASP A 83 16.05 -6.60 -5.03
CA ASP A 83 15.81 -6.59 -6.49
C ASP A 83 14.92 -5.40 -6.92
N PHE A 84 14.10 -4.85 -6.01
CA PHE A 84 13.17 -3.79 -6.30
C PHE A 84 13.39 -2.57 -5.41
N PHE A 85 13.23 -1.39 -5.99
CA PHE A 85 13.50 -0.13 -5.29
C PHE A 85 12.55 0.10 -4.10
N GLU A 86 11.27 -0.22 -4.25
CA GLU A 86 10.29 -0.10 -3.14
C GLU A 86 10.71 -0.95 -1.94
N ASN A 87 11.21 -2.17 -2.16
CA ASN A 87 11.72 -3.02 -1.09
C ASN A 87 13.01 -2.45 -0.47
N ARG A 88 13.93 -1.94 -1.31
CA ARG A 88 15.17 -1.30 -0.83
C ARG A 88 14.89 -0.07 0.02
N MET A 89 13.92 0.77 -0.34
CA MET A 89 13.52 1.92 0.48
C MET A 89 13.25 1.49 1.92
N ALA A 90 12.46 0.42 2.09
CA ALA A 90 12.16 -0.10 3.43
C ALA A 90 13.40 -0.64 4.14
N LEU A 91 14.26 -1.40 3.43
CA LEU A 91 15.50 -1.95 4.00
C LEU A 91 16.47 -0.86 4.46
N GLU A 92 16.55 0.23 3.72
CA GLU A 92 17.46 1.34 3.98
C GLU A 92 16.81 2.41 4.88
N ASN A 93 15.59 2.20 5.33
CA ASN A 93 14.77 3.19 6.05
C ASN A 93 14.68 4.53 5.30
N ASN A 94 14.54 4.44 3.98
CA ASN A 94 14.43 5.56 3.05
C ASN A 94 12.96 5.85 2.77
N ASN A 95 12.50 7.03 3.14
CA ASN A 95 11.11 7.46 2.98
C ASN A 95 10.87 8.30 1.72
N GLY A 96 11.75 8.28 0.76
CA GLY A 96 11.61 9.02 -0.52
C GLY A 96 12.73 10.02 -0.78
N PRO A 97 12.62 10.84 -1.83
CA PRO A 97 11.48 10.86 -2.75
C PRO A 97 11.44 9.68 -3.73
N HIS A 98 10.24 9.31 -4.20
CA HIS A 98 10.06 8.28 -5.23
C HIS A 98 8.76 8.50 -6.03
N ARG A 99 8.83 8.36 -7.36
CA ARG A 99 7.68 8.41 -8.30
C ARG A 99 6.76 9.63 -8.13
N GLY A 100 7.35 10.79 -7.79
CA GLY A 100 6.62 12.04 -7.57
C GLY A 100 6.12 12.24 -6.15
N PHE A 101 6.25 11.25 -5.27
CA PHE A 101 5.99 11.41 -3.84
C PHE A 101 7.25 11.89 -3.12
N ASP A 102 7.12 12.94 -2.32
CA ASP A 102 8.20 13.42 -1.45
C ASP A 102 8.43 12.48 -0.27
N ARG A 103 7.35 11.88 0.22
CA ARG A 103 7.38 10.91 1.31
C ARG A 103 6.62 9.65 0.96
N MET A 104 7.24 8.50 1.22
CA MET A 104 6.62 7.18 1.08
C MET A 104 6.93 6.34 2.31
N GLU A 105 5.89 5.89 3.02
CA GLU A 105 6.01 4.89 4.07
C GLU A 105 5.17 3.68 3.70
N LEU A 106 5.82 2.58 3.37
CA LEU A 106 5.22 1.44 2.71
C LEU A 106 4.69 0.41 3.70
N ALA A 107 3.49 -0.09 3.44
CA ALA A 107 2.89 -1.26 4.09
C ALA A 107 2.36 -2.24 3.05
N ASN A 108 2.52 -3.52 3.33
CA ASN A 108 1.99 -4.63 2.54
C ASN A 108 1.24 -5.61 3.44
N HIS A 109 0.58 -6.61 2.84
CA HIS A 109 -0.16 -7.64 3.58
C HIS A 109 0.72 -8.70 4.22
N PHE A 110 2.00 -8.78 3.85
CA PHE A 110 2.89 -9.87 4.20
C PHE A 110 4.10 -9.35 4.94
N PHE A 111 4.66 -10.18 5.78
CA PHE A 111 5.70 -9.86 6.74
C PHE A 111 7.05 -10.50 6.35
N GLU A 112 7.60 -10.12 5.20
CA GLU A 112 8.90 -10.62 4.75
C GLU A 112 10.03 -9.57 4.84
N GLY A 113 9.79 -8.48 5.56
CA GLY A 113 10.78 -7.41 5.71
C GLY A 113 10.88 -6.47 4.50
N HIS A 114 9.88 -6.49 3.63
CA HIS A 114 9.86 -5.76 2.37
C HIS A 114 9.09 -4.42 2.44
N SER A 115 8.68 -4.00 3.64
CA SER A 115 8.00 -2.73 3.84
C SER A 115 8.46 -2.02 5.11
N HIS A 116 8.22 -0.72 5.21
CA HIS A 116 8.51 0.06 6.42
C HIS A 116 7.72 -0.47 7.62
N TYR A 117 6.47 -0.87 7.38
CA TYR A 117 5.63 -1.49 8.39
C TYR A 117 6.24 -2.80 8.92
N ASP A 118 6.71 -3.68 8.04
CA ASP A 118 7.38 -4.92 8.43
C ASP A 118 8.59 -4.68 9.32
N ARG A 119 9.39 -3.70 8.94
CA ARG A 119 10.60 -3.37 9.69
C ARG A 119 10.27 -2.76 11.04
N TRP A 120 9.26 -1.90 11.10
CA TRP A 120 8.77 -1.36 12.35
C TRP A 120 8.27 -2.47 13.27
N MET A 121 7.47 -3.42 12.75
CA MET A 121 7.03 -4.57 13.52
C MET A 121 8.20 -5.45 13.99
N GLU A 122 9.21 -5.67 13.14
CA GLU A 122 10.39 -6.47 13.52
C GLU A 122 11.24 -5.78 14.60
N SER A 123 11.39 -4.45 14.53
CA SER A 123 12.24 -3.72 15.47
C SER A 123 11.57 -3.45 16.81
N GLU A 124 10.28 -3.15 16.82
CA GLU A 124 9.58 -2.65 18.00
C GLU A 124 8.55 -3.62 18.56
N HIS A 125 7.99 -4.52 17.71
CA HIS A 125 6.85 -5.38 18.05
C HIS A 125 7.04 -6.83 17.56
N LYS A 126 8.23 -7.37 17.74
CA LYS A 126 8.59 -8.70 17.23
C LYS A 126 7.72 -9.84 17.74
N LEU A 127 7.24 -9.76 19.00
CA LEU A 127 6.37 -10.77 19.57
C LEU A 127 4.98 -10.72 18.94
N GLU A 128 4.46 -9.53 18.72
CA GLU A 128 3.17 -9.31 18.08
C GLU A 128 3.22 -9.66 16.59
N LYS A 129 4.34 -9.37 15.93
CA LYS A 129 4.58 -9.80 14.55
C LYS A 129 4.42 -11.31 14.37
N SER A 130 4.89 -12.10 15.32
CA SER A 130 4.76 -13.55 15.25
C SER A 130 3.33 -14.08 15.36
N LYS A 131 2.37 -13.24 15.71
CA LYS A 131 0.93 -13.58 15.80
C LYS A 131 0.19 -13.42 14.47
N PHE A 132 0.81 -12.77 13.49
CA PHE A 132 0.24 -12.73 12.15
C PHE A 132 0.22 -14.12 11.52
N TYR A 133 -0.67 -14.27 10.54
CA TYR A 133 -0.74 -15.49 9.74
C TYR A 133 0.60 -15.73 9.01
N PRO A 134 1.07 -16.97 8.95
CA PRO A 134 2.28 -17.31 8.21
C PRO A 134 2.05 -17.13 6.71
N MET A 135 3.02 -16.56 6.01
CA MET A 135 2.99 -16.62 4.56
C MET A 135 3.14 -18.04 4.06
N VAL A 136 2.28 -18.43 3.12
CA VAL A 136 2.40 -19.72 2.46
C VAL A 136 3.44 -19.64 1.36
N THR A 137 4.68 -19.82 1.73
CA THR A 137 5.81 -19.91 0.80
C THR A 137 6.30 -21.34 0.59
N GLU A 138 5.87 -22.28 1.42
CA GLU A 138 6.30 -23.67 1.34
C GLU A 138 5.47 -24.47 0.36
N LYS A 139 6.16 -25.22 -0.51
CA LYS A 139 5.53 -26.18 -1.43
C LYS A 139 4.65 -27.17 -0.67
N GLY A 140 3.35 -27.15 -0.95
CA GLY A 140 2.39 -28.09 -0.42
C GLY A 140 1.48 -27.56 0.69
N GLN A 141 1.70 -26.34 1.16
CA GLN A 141 0.72 -25.67 2.01
C GLN A 141 -0.23 -24.84 1.13
N ASN A 142 -1.35 -25.43 0.78
CA ASN A 142 -2.35 -24.78 -0.07
C ASN A 142 -3.28 -23.82 0.68
N THR A 143 -3.01 -23.54 1.94
CA THR A 143 -3.94 -22.78 2.77
C THR A 143 -3.18 -21.81 3.64
N ILE A 144 -3.27 -20.55 3.28
CA ILE A 144 -3.16 -19.52 4.27
C ILE A 144 -4.41 -19.66 5.11
N GLY A 145 -4.29 -20.10 6.32
CA GLY A 145 -5.32 -20.26 7.29
C GLY A 145 -6.58 -20.95 6.78
N ALA A 146 -7.35 -21.40 7.45
CA ALA A 146 -8.75 -21.64 7.39
C ALA A 146 -9.29 -21.47 8.79
N GLY A 147 -8.43 -21.58 9.79
CA GLY A 147 -8.87 -21.65 11.16
C GLY A 147 -10.12 -22.50 11.24
N ASP A 148 -11.03 -22.19 12.12
CA ASP A 148 -12.33 -22.83 12.23
C ASP A 148 -13.33 -22.43 11.13
N THR A 149 -12.97 -21.46 10.27
CA THR A 149 -13.90 -20.90 9.26
C THR A 149 -14.00 -21.78 8.01
N GLN A 150 -13.03 -22.66 7.77
CA GLN A 150 -12.87 -23.45 6.54
C GLN A 150 -12.74 -22.61 5.27
N ALA A 151 -12.58 -21.30 5.39
CA ALA A 151 -12.34 -20.35 4.29
C ALA A 151 -10.83 -20.07 4.21
N PRO A 152 -10.12 -20.57 3.20
CA PRO A 152 -8.64 -20.57 3.18
C PRO A 152 -8.02 -19.16 3.14
N GLN A 153 -8.83 -18.14 2.92
CA GLN A 153 -8.37 -16.74 2.87
C GLN A 153 -8.88 -15.91 4.04
N VAL A 154 -9.52 -16.52 5.03
CA VAL A 154 -9.96 -15.85 6.26
C VAL A 154 -9.14 -16.37 7.42
N TRP A 155 -8.44 -15.46 8.09
CA TRP A 155 -7.55 -15.82 9.19
C TRP A 155 -7.60 -14.77 10.29
N PRO A 156 -8.29 -15.00 11.39
CA PRO A 156 -8.21 -14.12 12.54
C PRO A 156 -6.77 -14.12 13.08
N THR A 157 -6.23 -12.94 13.25
CA THR A 157 -4.92 -12.74 13.88
C THR A 157 -5.11 -12.35 15.34
N ASP A 158 -4.12 -12.67 16.19
CA ASP A 158 -4.04 -12.19 17.56
C ASP A 158 -3.23 -10.89 17.68
N VAL A 159 -2.99 -10.22 16.56
CA VAL A 159 -2.30 -8.92 16.55
C VAL A 159 -3.21 -7.85 17.12
N PRO A 160 -2.75 -7.07 18.10
CA PRO A 160 -3.52 -5.96 18.61
C PRO A 160 -3.87 -4.98 17.48
N ARG A 161 -5.12 -4.52 17.44
CA ARG A 161 -5.62 -3.59 16.43
C ARG A 161 -4.69 -2.40 16.20
N ALA A 162 -4.21 -1.78 17.26
CA ALA A 162 -3.30 -0.62 17.20
C ALA A 162 -1.95 -0.91 16.50
N LEU A 163 -1.60 -2.17 16.31
CA LEU A 163 -0.40 -2.60 15.60
C LEU A 163 -0.71 -3.17 14.21
N TYR A 164 -1.98 -3.28 13.86
CA TYR A 164 -2.39 -3.80 12.56
C TYR A 164 -2.11 -2.78 11.45
N HIS A 165 -1.76 -3.23 10.27
CA HIS A 165 -1.30 -2.35 9.18
C HIS A 165 -2.31 -1.25 8.79
N THR A 166 -3.62 -1.48 8.95
CA THR A 166 -4.63 -0.47 8.68
C THR A 166 -4.56 0.69 9.66
N ASP A 167 -4.48 0.42 10.97
CA ASP A 167 -4.32 1.47 11.98
C ASP A 167 -2.94 2.14 11.84
N TRP A 168 -1.88 1.39 11.53
CA TRP A 168 -0.55 1.96 11.28
C TRP A 168 -0.55 2.95 10.09
N VAL A 169 -1.19 2.61 8.97
CA VAL A 169 -1.32 3.52 7.81
C VAL A 169 -2.11 4.76 8.19
N ALA A 170 -3.19 4.59 8.96
CA ALA A 170 -3.98 5.73 9.45
C ALA A 170 -3.14 6.66 10.33
N ASP A 171 -2.41 6.13 11.30
CA ASP A 171 -1.54 6.90 12.20
C ASP A 171 -0.43 7.63 11.43
N ARG A 172 0.23 6.96 10.47
CA ARG A 172 1.23 7.61 9.61
C ARG A 172 0.63 8.74 8.78
N THR A 173 -0.60 8.55 8.31
CA THR A 173 -1.31 9.59 7.55
C THR A 173 -1.66 10.78 8.44
N LEU A 174 -2.19 10.55 9.62
CA LEU A 174 -2.53 11.63 10.56
C LEU A 174 -1.27 12.40 10.96
N ASN A 175 -0.20 11.72 11.33
CA ASN A 175 1.08 12.37 11.67
C ASN A 175 1.62 13.21 10.51
N TRP A 176 1.55 12.69 9.27
CA TRP A 176 1.99 13.44 8.11
C TRP A 176 1.11 14.67 7.86
N LEU A 177 -0.21 14.57 8.06
CA LEU A 177 -1.14 15.71 7.92
C LEU A 177 -0.88 16.80 8.95
N GLU A 178 -0.53 16.44 10.18
CA GLU A 178 -0.16 17.40 11.24
C GLU A 178 1.12 18.18 10.92
N GLU A 179 2.01 17.63 10.11
CA GLU A 179 3.23 18.30 9.65
C GLU A 179 2.96 19.34 8.53
N GLN A 180 1.77 19.32 7.91
CA GLN A 180 1.47 20.19 6.78
C GLN A 180 1.18 21.63 7.24
N GLN A 181 1.64 22.60 6.45
CA GLN A 181 1.37 24.00 6.69
C GLN A 181 0.08 24.44 5.99
N GLU A 182 -0.66 25.35 6.62
CA GLU A 182 -1.97 25.82 6.12
C GLU A 182 -1.92 26.38 4.69
N ASP A 183 -0.84 27.04 4.32
CA ASP A 183 -0.69 27.72 3.02
C ASP A 183 -0.10 26.82 1.92
N THR A 184 0.27 25.58 2.22
CA THR A 184 0.87 24.69 1.24
C THR A 184 -0.12 23.59 0.87
N PRO A 185 -0.54 23.50 -0.40
CA PRO A 185 -1.42 22.43 -0.83
C PRO A 185 -0.70 21.08 -0.73
N TRP A 186 -1.47 20.04 -0.48
CA TRP A 186 -0.91 18.70 -0.37
C TRP A 186 -1.75 17.65 -1.11
N PHE A 187 -1.08 16.57 -1.47
CA PHE A 187 -1.66 15.37 -2.04
C PHE A 187 -1.18 14.14 -1.27
N CYS A 188 -2.11 13.45 -0.65
CA CYS A 188 -1.83 12.22 0.08
C CYS A 188 -2.57 11.03 -0.54
N TRP A 189 -1.83 10.00 -0.93
CA TRP A 189 -2.42 8.71 -1.21
C TRP A 189 -2.34 7.82 0.03
N MET A 190 -3.36 7.89 0.87
CA MET A 190 -3.56 6.96 1.97
C MET A 190 -4.05 5.64 1.39
N SER A 191 -3.18 4.65 1.37
CA SER A 191 -3.39 3.41 0.64
C SER A 191 -3.35 2.19 1.55
N PHE A 192 -4.50 1.81 2.06
CA PHE A 192 -4.62 0.63 2.89
C PHE A 192 -4.32 -0.65 2.12
N PRO A 193 -3.61 -1.64 2.73
CA PRO A 193 -3.55 -3.00 2.20
C PRO A 193 -4.92 -3.67 2.15
N ASP A 194 -5.75 -3.49 3.16
CA ASP A 194 -7.12 -3.99 3.18
C ASP A 194 -8.03 -3.34 2.10
N PRO A 195 -9.04 -4.06 1.64
CA PRO A 195 -9.54 -5.39 2.02
C PRO A 195 -8.94 -6.55 1.20
N HIS A 196 -7.64 -6.59 1.00
CA HIS A 196 -6.97 -7.69 0.31
C HIS A 196 -6.90 -8.92 1.25
N HIS A 197 -7.05 -10.12 0.68
CA HIS A 197 -6.86 -11.34 1.46
C HIS A 197 -5.37 -11.48 1.93
N PRO A 198 -5.11 -12.24 3.02
CA PRO A 198 -6.08 -12.89 3.91
C PRO A 198 -6.93 -11.86 4.65
N TRP A 199 -8.22 -12.16 4.80
CA TRP A 199 -9.12 -11.30 5.54
C TRP A 199 -9.08 -11.65 7.03
N ASP A 200 -8.87 -10.65 7.84
CA ASP A 200 -8.94 -10.71 9.28
C ASP A 200 -10.30 -10.12 9.72
N PRO A 201 -11.22 -10.95 10.24
CA PRO A 201 -12.57 -10.53 10.62
C PRO A 201 -12.63 -9.67 11.88
#